data_98da020ecb775e0bcd2a2d87442af7b9
#
_entry.id   98da020ecb775e0bcd2a2d87442af7b9
#
_cell.length_a   1.000
_cell.length_b   1.000
_cell.length_c   1.000
_cell.angle_alpha   90.00
_cell.angle_beta   90.00
_cell.angle_gamma   90.00
#
_symmetry.space_group_name_H-M   'P 1'
#
loop_
_entity.id
_entity.type
_entity.pdbx_description
1 polymer ?
#
loop_
_entity_poly.entity_id
_entity_poly.type
_entity_poly.pdbx_seq_one_letter_code
_entity_poly.pdbx_strand_id
1 'polypeptide(L)'
;MKNELFLFNFVPSWIIILMPALLISGPFLSDLGLSLVAILFLINSIKNNLKKYYNNYYFKFFFIFCLILILSSLLSDNILVSLKNSLFYFRFGIFSLCFWYLLEKNPFLLKYLFISMLLCFSSLIVDGYIQFLFGKNLFGQALYNGYRVSSFFGSELILGSYMARFFPILFA
;
A
#
# COMPACT_ATOMS: atom_id res chain seq x y z
N MET A 1 -6.81 11.28 -26.08
CA MET A 1 -7.66 10.19 -25.56
C MET A 1 -6.90 8.90 -25.25
N LYS A 2 -6.19 8.21 -26.19
CA LYS A 2 -5.47 6.94 -25.88
C LYS A 2 -4.37 7.13 -24.82
N ASN A 3 -3.59 8.18 -24.91
CA ASN A 3 -2.50 8.47 -23.96
C ASN A 3 -3.03 8.82 -22.54
N GLU A 4 -4.19 9.44 -22.45
CA GLU A 4 -4.83 9.77 -21.15
C GLU A 4 -5.40 8.52 -20.48
N LEU A 5 -6.03 7.60 -21.26
CA LEU A 5 -6.47 6.30 -20.76
C LEU A 5 -5.29 5.47 -20.22
N PHE A 6 -4.15 5.51 -20.90
CA PHE A 6 -2.93 4.86 -20.43
C PHE A 6 -2.46 5.46 -19.11
N LEU A 7 -2.33 6.77 -19.03
CA LEU A 7 -1.81 7.44 -17.84
C LEU A 7 -2.70 7.24 -16.60
N PHE A 8 -4.02 7.38 -16.74
CA PHE A 8 -4.95 7.40 -15.60
C PHE A 8 -5.52 6.03 -15.21
N ASN A 9 -5.43 5.03 -16.07
CA ASN A 9 -5.92 3.69 -15.76
C ASN A 9 -4.77 2.67 -15.69
N PHE A 10 -3.89 2.64 -16.70
CA PHE A 10 -2.85 1.63 -16.79
C PHE A 10 -1.76 1.82 -15.71
N VAL A 11 -1.21 3.01 -15.58
CA VAL A 11 -0.13 3.28 -14.60
C VAL A 11 -0.58 3.03 -13.16
N PRO A 12 -1.72 3.58 -12.68
CA PRO A 12 -2.19 3.26 -11.33
C PRO A 12 -2.50 1.77 -11.12
N SER A 13 -3.05 1.08 -12.14
CA SER A 13 -3.31 -0.37 -12.04
C SER A 13 -2.04 -1.17 -11.80
N TRP A 14 -0.96 -0.88 -12.53
CA TRP A 14 0.31 -1.56 -12.33
C TRP A 14 0.95 -1.26 -10.98
N ILE A 15 0.90 0.00 -10.53
CA ILE A 15 1.40 0.36 -9.19
C ILE A 15 0.63 -0.42 -8.11
N ILE A 16 -0.69 -0.52 -8.22
CA ILE A 16 -1.53 -1.28 -7.27
C ILE A 16 -1.19 -2.77 -7.31
N ILE A 17 -1.03 -3.37 -8.48
CA ILE A 17 -0.63 -4.79 -8.62
C ILE A 17 0.74 -5.04 -7.97
N LEU A 18 1.68 -4.10 -8.11
CA LEU A 18 3.01 -4.20 -7.54
C LEU A 18 3.07 -3.79 -6.06
N MET A 19 1.99 -3.26 -5.47
CA MET A 19 1.98 -2.77 -4.09
C MET A 19 2.48 -3.80 -3.06
N PRO A 20 2.12 -5.11 -3.14
CA PRO A 20 2.68 -6.10 -2.22
C PRO A 20 4.21 -6.18 -2.27
N ALA A 21 4.80 -6.09 -3.47
CA ALA A 21 6.26 -6.10 -3.65
C ALA A 21 6.91 -4.78 -3.18
N LEU A 22 6.25 -3.63 -3.45
CA LEU A 22 6.72 -2.33 -2.99
C LEU A 22 6.78 -2.25 -1.45
N LEU A 23 5.84 -2.89 -0.76
CA LEU A 23 5.84 -2.96 0.71
C LEU A 23 7.00 -3.79 1.26
N ILE A 24 7.45 -4.82 0.53
CA ILE A 24 8.64 -5.62 0.90
C ILE A 24 9.92 -4.81 0.71
N SER A 25 10.00 -3.99 -0.33
CA SER A 25 11.19 -3.18 -0.64
C SER A 25 11.44 -2.03 0.35
N GLY A 26 10.47 -1.73 1.21
CA GLY A 26 10.58 -0.72 2.25
C GLY A 26 9.54 0.40 2.18
N PRO A 27 9.50 1.26 3.22
CA PRO A 27 8.45 2.27 3.37
C PRO A 27 8.49 3.36 2.30
N PHE A 28 9.67 3.70 1.77
CA PHE A 28 9.81 4.78 0.79
C PHE A 28 9.09 4.47 -0.54
N LEU A 29 9.34 3.29 -1.12
CA LEU A 29 8.77 2.93 -2.42
C LEU A 29 7.25 2.70 -2.34
N SER A 30 6.76 2.11 -1.27
CA SER A 30 5.32 1.93 -1.04
C SER A 30 4.61 3.26 -0.86
N ASP A 31 5.21 4.20 -0.14
CA ASP A 31 4.68 5.53 0.12
C ASP A 31 4.65 6.40 -1.16
N LEU A 32 5.70 6.29 -1.96
CA LEU A 32 5.79 6.94 -3.26
C LEU A 32 4.74 6.39 -4.23
N GLY A 33 4.58 5.05 -4.31
CA GLY A 33 3.58 4.41 -5.14
C GLY A 33 2.15 4.83 -4.77
N LEU A 34 1.82 4.81 -3.47
CA LEU A 34 0.54 5.26 -2.94
C LEU A 34 0.27 6.73 -3.30
N SER A 35 1.26 7.61 -3.12
CA SER A 35 1.13 9.04 -3.41
C SER A 35 0.95 9.31 -4.90
N LEU A 36 1.68 8.62 -5.77
CA LEU A 36 1.52 8.71 -7.22
C LEU A 36 0.11 8.30 -7.67
N VAL A 37 -0.38 7.17 -7.18
CA VAL A 37 -1.75 6.71 -7.50
C VAL A 37 -2.79 7.73 -7.04
N ALA A 38 -2.63 8.29 -5.83
CA ALA A 38 -3.55 9.30 -5.32
C ALA A 38 -3.55 10.58 -6.17
N ILE A 39 -2.37 11.08 -6.57
CA ILE A 39 -2.25 12.28 -7.41
C ILE A 39 -2.86 12.04 -8.80
N LEU A 40 -2.55 10.90 -9.44
CA LEU A 40 -3.09 10.57 -10.75
C LEU A 40 -4.61 10.45 -10.71
N PHE A 41 -5.16 9.88 -9.63
CA PHE A 41 -6.61 9.80 -9.46
C PHE A 41 -7.26 11.16 -9.25
N LEU A 42 -6.65 12.06 -8.47
CA LEU A 42 -7.16 13.43 -8.29
C LEU A 42 -7.22 14.17 -9.62
N ILE A 43 -6.16 14.12 -10.41
CA ILE A 43 -6.12 14.75 -11.73
C ILE A 43 -7.21 14.17 -12.65
N ASN A 44 -7.33 12.83 -12.68
CA ASN A 44 -8.37 12.13 -13.44
C ASN A 44 -9.78 12.51 -12.97
N SER A 45 -9.98 12.62 -11.67
CA SER A 45 -11.25 12.97 -11.06
C SER A 45 -11.73 14.37 -11.42
N ILE A 46 -10.81 15.34 -11.48
CA ILE A 46 -11.10 16.71 -11.90
C ILE A 46 -11.46 16.73 -13.39
N LYS A 47 -10.67 16.06 -14.25
CA LYS A 47 -10.89 16.03 -15.70
C LYS A 47 -12.19 15.36 -16.10
N ASN A 48 -12.52 14.23 -15.47
CA ASN A 48 -13.66 13.38 -15.84
C ASN A 48 -14.86 13.49 -14.89
N ASN A 49 -14.85 14.48 -13.98
CA ASN A 49 -15.94 14.78 -13.05
C ASN A 49 -16.42 13.54 -12.25
N LEU A 50 -15.48 12.79 -11.66
CA LEU A 50 -15.74 11.53 -10.94
C LEU A 50 -16.35 11.74 -9.54
N LYS A 51 -17.25 12.72 -9.37
CA LYS A 51 -17.86 13.09 -8.09
C LYS A 51 -18.59 11.93 -7.40
N LYS A 52 -19.09 10.94 -8.16
CA LYS A 52 -19.82 9.80 -7.61
C LYS A 52 -19.01 9.02 -6.57
N TYR A 53 -17.67 8.92 -6.75
CA TYR A 53 -16.80 8.16 -5.83
C TYR A 53 -16.61 8.85 -4.48
N TYR A 54 -16.73 10.16 -4.42
CA TYR A 54 -16.62 10.93 -3.17
C TYR A 54 -17.92 10.95 -2.38
N ASN A 55 -19.07 10.72 -3.05
CA ASN A 55 -20.39 10.80 -2.40
C ASN A 55 -20.83 9.43 -1.86
N ASN A 56 -19.97 8.78 -1.06
CA ASN A 56 -20.30 7.56 -0.36
C ASN A 56 -20.07 7.70 1.15
N TYR A 57 -20.76 6.89 1.96
CA TYR A 57 -20.67 6.95 3.42
C TYR A 57 -19.27 6.63 3.94
N TYR A 58 -18.56 5.67 3.33
CA TYR A 58 -17.22 5.27 3.76
C TYR A 58 -16.21 6.40 3.60
N PHE A 59 -16.24 7.12 2.46
CA PHE A 59 -15.36 8.26 2.25
C PHE A 59 -15.70 9.44 3.16
N LYS A 60 -16.99 9.74 3.39
CA LYS A 60 -17.41 10.76 4.34
C LYS A 60 -16.94 10.46 5.75
N PHE A 61 -17.10 9.21 6.18
CA PHE A 61 -16.62 8.76 7.50
C PHE A 61 -15.09 8.87 7.61
N PHE A 62 -14.36 8.44 6.57
CA PHE A 62 -12.91 8.59 6.52
C PHE A 62 -12.48 10.07 6.56
N PHE A 63 -13.21 10.95 5.89
CA PHE A 63 -12.94 12.39 5.93
C PHE A 63 -13.10 12.96 7.34
N ILE A 64 -14.18 12.60 8.04
CA ILE A 64 -14.38 12.97 9.45
C ILE A 64 -13.22 12.46 10.31
N PHE A 65 -12.78 11.22 10.10
CA PHE A 65 -11.62 10.64 10.78
C PHE A 65 -10.34 11.47 10.54
N CYS A 66 -10.08 11.89 9.31
CA CYS A 66 -8.95 12.78 9.00
C CYS A 66 -9.05 14.13 9.73
N LEU A 67 -10.24 14.70 9.84
CA LEU A 67 -10.47 15.96 10.60
C LEU A 67 -10.15 15.75 12.08
N ILE A 68 -10.57 14.64 12.68
CA ILE A 68 -10.25 14.29 14.07
C ILE A 68 -8.73 14.16 14.27
N LEU A 69 -8.03 13.51 13.33
CA LEU A 69 -6.56 13.39 13.39
C LEU A 69 -5.88 14.76 13.35
N ILE A 70 -6.35 15.67 12.50
CA ILE A 70 -5.81 17.04 12.41
C ILE A 70 -6.07 17.80 13.72
N LEU A 71 -7.29 17.74 14.25
CA LEU A 71 -7.64 18.39 15.53
C LEU A 71 -6.80 17.83 16.68
N SER A 72 -6.63 16.50 16.77
CA SER A 72 -5.77 15.88 17.76
C SER A 72 -4.30 16.32 17.62
N SER A 73 -3.82 16.49 16.39
CA SER A 73 -2.46 16.95 16.14
C SER A 73 -2.22 18.40 16.60
N LEU A 74 -3.23 19.24 16.51
CA LEU A 74 -3.16 20.63 17.01
C LEU A 74 -3.09 20.73 18.54
N LEU A 75 -3.55 19.67 19.23
CA LEU A 75 -3.53 19.58 20.70
C LEU A 75 -2.31 18.81 21.23
N SER A 76 -1.39 18.39 20.36
CA SER A 76 -0.20 17.62 20.77
C SER A 76 0.96 18.51 21.20
N ASP A 77 1.85 17.99 22.07
CA ASP A 77 3.06 18.70 22.54
C ASP A 77 4.00 19.09 21.38
N ASN A 78 4.04 18.27 20.31
CA ASN A 78 4.87 18.51 19.12
C ASN A 78 3.99 18.72 17.87
N ILE A 79 3.31 19.85 17.81
CA ILE A 79 2.30 20.21 16.79
C ILE A 79 2.85 20.03 15.36
N LEU A 80 4.05 20.50 15.05
CA LEU A 80 4.61 20.45 13.69
C LEU A 80 4.84 19.02 13.19
N VAL A 81 5.36 18.14 14.05
CA VAL A 81 5.61 16.74 13.72
C VAL A 81 4.30 15.97 13.54
N SER A 82 3.37 16.16 14.48
CA SER A 82 2.06 15.52 14.45
C SER A 82 1.23 15.98 13.25
N LEU A 83 1.23 17.27 12.96
CA LEU A 83 0.48 17.86 11.85
C LEU A 83 1.01 17.39 10.48
N LYS A 84 2.34 17.27 10.33
CA LYS A 84 2.93 16.72 9.11
C LYS A 84 2.42 15.33 8.80
N ASN A 85 2.29 14.46 9.80
CA ASN A 85 1.80 13.11 9.60
C ASN A 85 0.30 13.06 9.34
N SER A 86 -0.51 13.82 10.09
CA SER A 86 -1.97 13.83 9.95
C SER A 86 -2.45 14.49 8.67
N LEU A 87 -1.79 15.56 8.19
CA LEU A 87 -2.16 16.24 6.95
C LEU A 87 -2.02 15.33 5.73
N PHE A 88 -1.00 14.46 5.69
CA PHE A 88 -0.80 13.56 4.55
C PHE A 88 -1.64 12.30 4.62
N TYR A 89 -2.39 12.09 5.70
CA TYR A 89 -3.18 10.87 5.88
C TYR A 89 -4.33 10.72 4.87
N PHE A 90 -4.88 11.83 4.36
CA PHE A 90 -5.97 11.83 3.37
C PHE A 90 -5.63 11.05 2.07
N ARG A 91 -4.34 10.92 1.72
CA ARG A 91 -3.88 10.18 0.53
C ARG A 91 -4.33 8.71 0.53
N PHE A 92 -4.46 8.08 1.71
CA PHE A 92 -4.97 6.71 1.83
C PHE A 92 -6.43 6.58 1.39
N GLY A 93 -7.26 7.55 1.74
CA GLY A 93 -8.66 7.60 1.27
C GLY A 93 -8.75 7.79 -0.24
N ILE A 94 -7.94 8.68 -0.81
CA ILE A 94 -7.89 8.90 -2.26
C ILE A 94 -7.38 7.66 -3.01
N PHE A 95 -6.37 6.99 -2.46
CA PHE A 95 -5.89 5.71 -2.99
C PHE A 95 -7.01 4.65 -3.00
N SER A 96 -7.79 4.55 -1.93
CA SER A 96 -8.92 3.63 -1.85
C SER A 96 -10.01 3.93 -2.89
N LEU A 97 -10.30 5.22 -3.14
CA LEU A 97 -11.22 5.63 -4.20
C LEU A 97 -10.67 5.29 -5.60
N CYS A 98 -9.37 5.47 -5.83
CA CYS A 98 -8.72 5.06 -7.07
C CYS A 98 -8.82 3.55 -7.28
N PHE A 99 -8.56 2.77 -6.25
CA PHE A 99 -8.67 1.32 -6.29
C PHE A 99 -10.10 0.88 -6.66
N TRP A 100 -11.12 1.45 -6.00
CA TRP A 100 -12.51 1.19 -6.35
C TRP A 100 -12.83 1.56 -7.81
N TYR A 101 -12.45 2.77 -8.25
CA TYR A 101 -12.62 3.21 -9.63
C TYR A 101 -12.00 2.24 -10.64
N LEU A 102 -10.78 1.77 -10.38
CA LEU A 102 -10.07 0.83 -11.26
C LEU A 102 -10.70 -0.56 -11.27
N LEU A 103 -11.23 -1.04 -10.15
CA LEU A 103 -11.97 -2.30 -10.09
C LEU A 103 -13.25 -2.26 -10.94
N GLU A 104 -13.99 -1.14 -10.92
CA GLU A 104 -15.15 -0.96 -11.80
C GLU A 104 -14.78 -0.94 -13.28
N LYS A 105 -13.59 -0.40 -13.62
CA LYS A 105 -13.10 -0.31 -15.01
C LYS A 105 -12.46 -1.60 -15.52
N ASN A 106 -11.77 -2.31 -14.65
CA ASN A 106 -11.02 -3.51 -15.00
C ASN A 106 -11.15 -4.58 -13.90
N PRO A 107 -12.15 -5.48 -13.99
CA PRO A 107 -12.35 -6.56 -13.02
C PRO A 107 -11.15 -7.51 -12.90
N PHE A 108 -10.33 -7.63 -13.96
CA PHE A 108 -9.13 -8.48 -13.94
C PHE A 108 -8.02 -7.95 -13.00
N LEU A 109 -8.11 -6.68 -12.56
CA LEU A 109 -7.16 -6.10 -11.63
C LEU A 109 -7.03 -6.93 -10.34
N LEU A 110 -8.15 -7.42 -9.82
CA LEU A 110 -8.19 -8.25 -8.61
C LEU A 110 -7.41 -9.56 -8.80
N LYS A 111 -7.57 -10.21 -9.96
CA LYS A 111 -6.84 -11.44 -10.31
C LYS A 111 -5.32 -11.21 -10.33
N TYR A 112 -4.87 -10.14 -10.97
CA TYR A 112 -3.44 -9.84 -11.04
C TYR A 112 -2.87 -9.41 -9.68
N LEU A 113 -3.62 -8.67 -8.88
CA LEU A 113 -3.25 -8.34 -7.52
C LEU A 113 -3.10 -9.62 -6.66
N PHE A 114 -4.04 -10.55 -6.78
CA PHE A 114 -3.98 -11.83 -6.08
C PHE A 114 -2.74 -12.65 -6.48
N ILE A 115 -2.43 -12.73 -7.78
CA ILE A 115 -1.22 -13.41 -8.26
C ILE A 115 0.04 -12.73 -7.71
N SER A 116 0.11 -11.40 -7.73
CA SER A 116 1.23 -10.64 -7.17
C SER A 116 1.41 -10.93 -5.67
N MET A 117 0.32 -10.96 -4.90
CA MET A 117 0.35 -11.32 -3.49
C MET A 117 0.87 -12.74 -3.28
N LEU A 118 0.37 -13.74 -4.03
CA LEU A 118 0.83 -15.12 -3.94
C LEU A 118 2.33 -15.24 -4.23
N LEU A 119 2.83 -14.55 -5.26
CA LEU A 119 4.24 -14.55 -5.60
C LEU A 119 5.09 -13.94 -4.47
N CYS A 120 4.65 -12.81 -3.91
CA CYS A 120 5.33 -12.17 -2.78
C CYS A 120 5.36 -13.08 -1.55
N PHE A 121 4.24 -13.72 -1.20
CA PHE A 121 4.18 -14.65 -0.09
C PHE A 121 5.08 -15.85 -0.29
N SER A 122 5.01 -16.49 -1.46
CA SER A 122 5.82 -17.65 -1.78
C SER A 122 7.32 -17.32 -1.70
N SER A 123 7.73 -16.18 -2.23
CA SER A 123 9.12 -15.73 -2.17
C SER A 123 9.60 -15.46 -0.74
N LEU A 124 8.79 -14.82 0.10
CA LEU A 124 9.09 -14.56 1.50
C LEU A 124 9.20 -15.86 2.32
N ILE A 125 8.31 -16.82 2.07
CA ILE A 125 8.34 -18.13 2.75
C ILE A 125 9.60 -18.89 2.35
N VAL A 126 9.90 -19.00 1.05
CA VAL A 126 11.08 -19.72 0.56
C VAL A 126 12.36 -19.09 1.10
N ASP A 127 12.50 -17.78 1.01
CA ASP A 127 13.68 -17.07 1.52
C ASP A 127 13.80 -17.19 3.05
N GLY A 128 12.68 -17.12 3.77
CA GLY A 128 12.63 -17.32 5.21
C GLY A 128 13.08 -18.74 5.62
N TYR A 129 12.68 -19.77 4.87
CA TYR A 129 13.17 -21.13 5.07
C TYR A 129 14.68 -21.27 4.80
N ILE A 130 15.17 -20.66 3.73
CA ILE A 130 16.60 -20.61 3.42
C ILE A 130 17.35 -19.94 4.59
N GLN A 131 16.89 -18.81 5.05
CA GLN A 131 17.49 -18.09 6.17
C GLN A 131 17.50 -18.92 7.45
N PHE A 132 16.42 -19.67 7.74
CA PHE A 132 16.33 -20.53 8.90
C PHE A 132 17.31 -21.71 8.83
N LEU A 133 17.44 -22.37 7.67
CA LEU A 133 18.29 -23.57 7.50
C LEU A 133 19.78 -23.22 7.38
N PHE A 134 20.12 -22.16 6.68
CA PHE A 134 21.52 -21.81 6.37
C PHE A 134 22.06 -20.65 7.20
N GLY A 135 21.23 -20.05 8.07
CA GLY A 135 21.62 -18.90 8.90
C GLY A 135 21.68 -17.57 8.15
N LYS A 136 21.54 -17.57 6.81
CA LYS A 136 21.55 -16.39 5.94
C LYS A 136 20.50 -16.50 4.86
N ASN A 137 19.86 -15.39 4.50
CA ASN A 137 18.91 -15.31 3.41
C ASN A 137 19.63 -15.20 2.04
N LEU A 138 18.86 -15.17 0.94
CA LEU A 138 19.38 -15.04 -0.44
C LEU A 138 20.23 -13.78 -0.66
N PHE A 139 20.01 -12.72 0.10
CA PHE A 139 20.81 -11.49 0.07
C PHE A 139 21.97 -11.47 1.07
N GLY A 140 22.25 -12.58 1.76
CA GLY A 140 23.35 -12.71 2.70
C GLY A 140 23.07 -12.14 4.09
N GLN A 141 21.84 -11.74 4.39
CA GLN A 141 21.45 -11.23 5.71
C GLN A 141 21.33 -12.39 6.71
N ALA A 142 22.01 -12.25 7.85
CA ALA A 142 22.00 -13.26 8.92
C ALA A 142 20.67 -13.20 9.71
N LEU A 143 20.42 -14.29 10.46
CA LEU A 143 19.33 -14.32 11.43
C LEU A 143 19.50 -13.21 12.47
N TYR A 144 18.43 -12.48 12.75
CA TYR A 144 18.45 -11.46 13.81
C TYR A 144 18.59 -12.15 15.18
N ASN A 145 19.57 -11.71 15.98
CA ASN A 145 19.94 -12.32 17.26
C ASN A 145 20.19 -13.86 17.18
N GLY A 146 20.52 -14.40 16.00
CA GLY A 146 20.83 -15.80 15.80
C GLY A 146 19.64 -16.76 15.69
N TYR A 147 18.40 -16.29 15.84
CA TYR A 147 17.22 -17.17 15.83
C TYR A 147 15.98 -16.60 15.12
N ARG A 148 15.90 -15.27 14.86
CA ARG A 148 14.70 -14.67 14.25
C ARG A 148 14.89 -14.50 12.75
N VAL A 149 13.92 -15.02 11.99
CA VAL A 149 13.84 -14.91 10.53
C VAL A 149 13.21 -13.56 10.16
N SER A 150 13.86 -12.83 9.28
CA SER A 150 13.36 -11.54 8.72
C SER A 150 13.13 -11.60 7.21
N SER A 151 13.68 -12.61 6.53
CA SER A 151 13.64 -12.75 5.07
C SER A 151 14.11 -11.46 4.38
N PHE A 152 13.42 -10.95 3.37
CA PHE A 152 13.80 -9.75 2.62
C PHE A 152 13.69 -8.43 3.41
N PHE A 153 13.11 -8.44 4.61
CA PHE A 153 12.97 -7.22 5.44
C PHE A 153 14.25 -6.81 6.17
N GLY A 154 15.32 -7.60 6.07
CA GLY A 154 16.63 -7.24 6.63
C GLY A 154 16.62 -7.13 8.16
N SER A 155 16.98 -5.96 8.68
CA SER A 155 16.95 -5.68 10.11
C SER A 155 15.54 -5.47 10.67
N GLU A 156 14.55 -5.28 9.82
CA GLU A 156 13.17 -5.03 10.23
C GLU A 156 12.45 -6.36 10.53
N LEU A 157 11.93 -6.49 11.74
CA LEU A 157 11.25 -7.72 12.21
C LEU A 157 9.75 -7.69 11.91
N ILE A 158 9.38 -7.31 10.68
CA ILE A 158 7.99 -7.11 10.25
C ILE A 158 7.43 -8.25 9.41
N LEU A 159 8.21 -9.29 9.10
CA LEU A 159 7.78 -10.44 8.28
C LEU A 159 6.44 -11.02 8.76
N GLY A 160 6.33 -11.35 10.04
CA GLY A 160 5.11 -11.93 10.61
C GLY A 160 3.91 -10.99 10.53
N SER A 161 4.11 -9.69 10.80
CA SER A 161 3.03 -8.70 10.71
C SER A 161 2.59 -8.43 9.27
N TYR A 162 3.52 -8.46 8.31
CA TYR A 162 3.20 -8.38 6.89
C TYR A 162 2.34 -9.58 6.47
N MET A 163 2.79 -10.79 6.77
CA MET A 163 2.04 -12.00 6.42
C MET A 163 0.67 -12.03 7.09
N ALA A 164 0.57 -11.74 8.38
CA ALA A 164 -0.69 -11.75 9.12
C ALA A 164 -1.73 -10.76 8.58
N ARG A 165 -1.32 -9.62 8.04
CA ARG A 165 -2.23 -8.61 7.47
C ARG A 165 -2.75 -8.99 6.09
N PHE A 166 -1.93 -9.62 5.26
CA PHE A 166 -2.30 -9.97 3.90
C PHE A 166 -2.90 -11.38 3.77
N PHE A 167 -2.56 -12.28 4.68
CA PHE A 167 -3.08 -13.65 4.68
C PHE A 167 -4.61 -13.75 4.59
N PRO A 168 -5.41 -12.99 5.37
CA PRO A 168 -6.86 -13.05 5.25
C PRO A 168 -7.38 -12.66 3.87
N ILE A 169 -6.68 -11.75 3.16
CA ILE A 169 -7.09 -11.29 1.82
C ILE A 169 -6.91 -12.40 0.77
N LEU A 170 -5.98 -13.33 0.99
CA LEU A 170 -5.77 -14.48 0.10
C LEU A 170 -6.87 -15.54 0.20
N PHE A 171 -7.66 -15.52 1.28
CA PHE A 171 -8.73 -16.49 1.54
C PHE A 171 -10.14 -15.85 1.43
N ALA A 172 -10.24 -14.56 1.15
CA ALA A 172 -11.50 -13.86 0.92
C ALA A 172 -11.97 -14.01 -0.54
#